data_33f21d3952390fa1a3c64d1c5b069ee4
#
_entry.id   33f21d3952390fa1a3c64d1c5b069ee4
#
_cell.length_a   1.000
_cell.length_b   1.000
_cell.length_c   1.000
_cell.angle_alpha   90.00
_cell.angle_beta   90.00
_cell.angle_gamma   90.00
#
_symmetry.space_group_name_H-M   'P 1'
#
loop_
_entity.id
_entity.type
_entity.pdbx_description
1 polymer ?
#
loop_
_entity_poly.entity_id
_entity_poly.type
_entity_poly.pdbx_seq_one_letter_code
_entity_poly.pdbx_strand_id
1 'polypeptide(L)'
;MTLRTDGETGVSAGRRAAVTGSFLFFDTDPGSLAGKARAAFRAGFLGVRTFGFSTLVVISEASQREHDEAIEDLAKHIHQKLGAPNTEAARAAAAEEIAFAQSVCRDEINTIIAMHRTLENGNIKEQFRTLRPRERAHSGADSLHAFARAFQFVESDEAPDECVDLTEMMRGARP
;
A
#
# COMPACT_ATOMS: atom_id res chain seq x y z
N MET A 1 0.76 -10.54 -12.51
CA MET A 1 0.24 -9.25 -12.01
C MET A 1 1.15 -8.72 -10.92
N THR A 2 1.23 -7.44 -10.71
CA THR A 2 2.06 -6.80 -9.67
C THR A 2 1.35 -5.58 -9.10
N LEU A 3 1.67 -5.20 -7.86
CA LEU A 3 1.26 -3.93 -7.27
C LEU A 3 2.20 -2.81 -7.75
N ARG A 4 1.65 -1.64 -8.07
CA ARG A 4 2.40 -0.45 -8.49
C ARG A 4 1.96 0.76 -7.67
N THR A 5 2.92 1.59 -7.28
CA THR A 5 2.63 2.88 -6.65
C THR A 5 2.28 3.90 -7.73
N ASP A 6 1.15 4.61 -7.59
CA ASP A 6 0.82 5.77 -8.40
C ASP A 6 1.63 6.98 -7.94
N GLY A 7 2.42 7.54 -8.84
CA GLY A 7 3.14 8.77 -8.61
C GLY A 7 3.59 9.38 -9.92
N GLU A 8 2.93 10.48 -10.31
CA GLU A 8 3.19 11.37 -11.42
C GLU A 8 2.89 10.87 -12.85
N THR A 9 1.91 11.53 -13.44
CA THR A 9 1.64 11.64 -14.87
C THR A 9 2.81 12.33 -15.58
N GLY A 10 3.78 11.57 -16.06
CA GLY A 10 4.91 12.11 -16.82
C GLY A 10 5.85 11.03 -17.28
N VAL A 11 5.71 10.66 -18.53
CA VAL A 11 6.65 10.01 -19.46
C VAL A 11 7.84 9.27 -18.81
N SER A 12 7.72 8.02 -18.86
CA SER A 12 8.63 6.90 -18.61
C SER A 12 8.08 6.02 -17.50
N ALA A 13 7.24 5.10 -17.90
CA ALA A 13 6.67 4.05 -17.08
C ALA A 13 7.75 3.04 -16.64
N GLY A 14 8.78 3.50 -16.00
CA GLY A 14 9.77 2.72 -15.27
C GLY A 14 9.16 2.23 -13.97
N ARG A 15 8.26 1.32 -14.07
CA ARG A 15 8.05 0.09 -13.30
C ARG A 15 8.33 0.23 -11.81
N ARG A 16 7.30 0.64 -11.09
CA ARG A 16 7.36 0.88 -9.64
C ARG A 16 6.63 -0.26 -8.92
N ALA A 17 7.20 -1.46 -8.98
CA ALA A 17 6.71 -2.58 -8.18
C ALA A 17 6.66 -2.17 -6.71
N ALA A 18 5.62 -2.63 -6.00
CA ALA A 18 5.45 -2.41 -4.59
C ALA A 18 5.18 -3.73 -3.87
N VAL A 19 5.62 -3.81 -2.63
CA VAL A 19 5.34 -4.90 -1.69
C VAL A 19 4.66 -4.33 -0.44
N THR A 20 4.16 -5.19 0.44
CA THR A 20 3.53 -4.72 1.68
C THR A 20 4.55 -4.06 2.61
N GLY A 21 5.78 -4.59 2.68
CA GLY A 21 6.86 -4.01 3.47
C GLY A 21 6.70 -4.18 4.98
N SER A 22 5.90 -5.16 5.43
CA SER A 22 5.71 -5.49 6.85
C SER A 22 7.02 -5.83 7.56
N PHE A 23 7.96 -6.44 6.84
CA PHE A 23 9.27 -6.81 7.37
C PHE A 23 10.09 -5.64 7.95
N LEU A 24 9.78 -4.40 7.56
CA LEU A 24 10.43 -3.21 8.11
C LEU A 24 9.96 -2.86 9.53
N PHE A 25 8.92 -3.52 10.02
CA PHE A 25 8.26 -3.18 11.28
C PHE A 25 8.27 -4.33 12.31
N PHE A 26 8.96 -5.44 12.05
CA PHE A 26 8.94 -6.60 12.95
C PHE A 26 9.43 -6.29 14.38
N ASP A 27 10.44 -5.42 14.51
CA ASP A 27 10.99 -5.02 15.81
C ASP A 27 10.50 -3.63 16.25
N THR A 28 9.40 -3.15 15.67
CA THR A 28 8.91 -1.79 15.93
C THR A 28 7.67 -1.84 16.82
N ASP A 29 7.67 -1.10 17.92
CA ASP A 29 6.45 -0.82 18.68
C ASP A 29 5.61 0.24 17.94
N PRO A 30 4.43 -0.12 17.41
CA PRO A 30 3.58 0.84 16.69
C PRO A 30 3.10 2.00 17.56
N GLY A 31 3.03 1.81 18.88
CA GLY A 31 2.66 2.85 19.83
C GLY A 31 3.68 3.99 19.89
N SER A 32 4.95 3.70 19.64
CA SER A 32 6.03 4.69 19.60
C SER A 32 6.09 5.49 18.30
N LEU A 33 5.41 5.03 17.23
CA LEU A 33 5.44 5.69 15.94
C LEU A 33 4.59 6.96 15.92
N ALA A 34 5.08 8.00 15.21
CA ALA A 34 4.36 9.25 15.01
C ALA A 34 4.43 9.71 13.55
N GLY A 35 3.51 10.58 13.15
CA GLY A 35 3.51 11.23 11.84
C GLY A 35 3.62 10.26 10.67
N LYS A 36 4.58 10.50 9.78
CA LYS A 36 4.79 9.70 8.56
C LYS A 36 5.13 8.23 8.86
N ALA A 37 5.87 7.95 9.92
CA ALA A 37 6.23 6.58 10.31
C ALA A 37 4.99 5.78 10.74
N ARG A 38 4.09 6.39 11.52
CA ARG A 38 2.81 5.78 11.88
C ARG A 38 1.93 5.52 10.64
N ALA A 39 1.85 6.49 9.72
CA ALA A 39 1.10 6.33 8.48
C ALA A 39 1.68 5.20 7.60
N ALA A 40 3.01 5.12 7.48
CA ALA A 40 3.70 4.06 6.77
C ALA A 40 3.44 2.68 7.39
N PHE A 41 3.46 2.57 8.72
CA PHE A 41 3.08 1.34 9.42
C PHE A 41 1.63 0.97 9.09
N ARG A 42 0.68 1.87 9.34
CA ARG A 42 -0.76 1.55 9.25
C ARG A 42 -1.26 1.24 7.84
N ALA A 43 -0.72 1.89 6.83
CA ALA A 43 -1.30 1.84 5.48
C ALA A 43 -0.26 1.91 4.34
N GLY A 44 1.03 1.74 4.64
CA GLY A 44 2.08 1.96 3.65
C GLY A 44 2.49 0.71 2.90
N PHE A 45 2.37 0.74 1.58
CA PHE A 45 3.06 -0.17 0.67
C PHE A 45 4.46 0.37 0.38
N LEU A 46 5.45 -0.51 0.38
CA LEU A 46 6.84 -0.17 0.10
C LEU A 46 7.11 -0.24 -1.40
N GLY A 47 7.50 0.88 -2.00
CA GLY A 47 7.99 0.90 -3.38
C GLY A 47 9.36 0.25 -3.47
N VAL A 48 9.46 -0.82 -4.26
CA VAL A 48 10.67 -1.65 -4.34
C VAL A 48 11.90 -0.86 -4.74
N ARG A 49 11.79 0.00 -5.74
CA ARG A 49 12.92 0.76 -6.27
C ARG A 49 13.26 2.01 -5.45
N THR A 50 12.24 2.73 -4.98
CA THR A 50 12.41 3.98 -4.25
C THR A 50 12.67 3.78 -2.77
N PHE A 51 12.27 2.62 -2.25
CA PHE A 51 12.23 2.28 -0.82
C PHE A 51 11.42 3.30 0.01
N GLY A 52 10.43 3.93 -0.64
CA GLY A 52 9.49 4.86 -0.03
C GLY A 52 8.09 4.25 0.09
N PHE A 53 7.27 4.83 0.96
CA PHE A 53 5.91 4.33 1.21
C PHE A 53 4.85 5.10 0.43
N SER A 54 3.84 4.35 -0.06
CA SER A 54 2.60 4.85 -0.66
C SER A 54 1.41 4.18 0.01
N THR A 55 0.33 4.92 0.25
CA THR A 55 -0.89 4.38 0.89
C THR A 55 -1.82 3.66 -0.08
N LEU A 56 -1.64 3.87 -1.37
CA LEU A 56 -2.44 3.23 -2.42
C LEU A 56 -1.51 2.62 -3.47
N VAL A 57 -1.92 1.48 -3.99
CA VAL A 57 -1.26 0.80 -5.11
C VAL A 57 -2.30 0.36 -6.13
N VAL A 58 -1.86 0.15 -7.36
CA VAL A 58 -2.71 -0.30 -8.47
C VAL A 58 -2.23 -1.65 -8.95
N ILE A 59 -3.17 -2.56 -9.22
CA ILE A 59 -2.87 -3.82 -9.90
C ILE A 59 -2.53 -3.55 -11.37
N SER A 60 -1.39 -4.03 -11.82
CA SER A 60 -0.96 -3.90 -13.21
C SER A 60 -0.33 -5.20 -13.74
N GLU A 61 -0.26 -5.33 -15.05
CA GLU A 61 0.55 -6.37 -15.65
C GLU A 61 2.05 -6.12 -15.42
N ALA A 62 2.80 -7.20 -15.32
CA ALA A 62 4.25 -7.17 -15.32
C ALA A 62 4.79 -8.30 -16.20
N SER A 63 5.78 -7.98 -17.00
CA SER A 63 6.56 -8.99 -17.73
C SER A 63 7.47 -9.76 -16.78
N GLN A 64 7.95 -10.92 -17.19
CA GLN A 64 8.93 -11.70 -16.43
C GLN A 64 10.18 -10.86 -16.09
N ARG A 65 10.65 -10.10 -17.07
CA ARG A 65 11.79 -9.20 -16.86
C ARG A 65 11.55 -8.18 -15.76
N GLU A 66 10.37 -7.57 -15.71
CA GLU A 66 10.01 -6.60 -14.66
C GLU A 66 9.92 -7.23 -13.28
N HIS A 67 9.44 -8.46 -13.24
CA HIS A 67 9.41 -9.27 -12.03
C HIS A 67 10.83 -9.55 -11.52
N ASP A 68 11.73 -9.99 -12.39
CA ASP A 68 13.11 -10.30 -12.03
C ASP A 68 13.87 -9.02 -11.61
N GLU A 69 13.69 -7.90 -12.32
CA GLU A 69 14.23 -6.58 -11.94
C GLU A 69 13.73 -6.14 -10.56
N ALA A 70 12.46 -6.38 -10.23
CA ALA A 70 11.91 -6.04 -8.92
C ALA A 70 12.53 -6.86 -7.79
N ILE A 71 12.74 -8.16 -8.00
CA ILE A 71 13.45 -9.02 -7.03
C ILE A 71 14.86 -8.50 -6.80
N GLU A 72 15.62 -8.20 -7.85
CA GLU A 72 16.99 -7.71 -7.74
C GLU A 72 17.07 -6.35 -7.03
N ASP A 73 16.16 -5.42 -7.34
CA ASP A 73 16.12 -4.11 -6.68
C ASP A 73 15.77 -4.21 -5.20
N LEU A 74 14.79 -5.05 -4.84
CA LEU A 74 14.45 -5.30 -3.43
C LEU A 74 15.58 -6.01 -2.69
N ALA A 75 16.21 -7.02 -3.30
CA ALA A 75 17.33 -7.74 -2.73
C ALA A 75 18.52 -6.83 -2.39
N LYS A 76 18.83 -5.85 -3.27
CA LYS A 76 19.86 -4.84 -2.98
C LYS A 76 19.55 -4.05 -1.72
N HIS A 77 18.29 -3.61 -1.57
CA HIS A 77 17.88 -2.88 -0.37
C HIS A 77 17.93 -3.75 0.88
N ILE A 78 17.45 -4.99 0.81
CA ILE A 78 17.48 -5.94 1.93
C ILE A 78 18.93 -6.20 2.35
N HIS A 79 19.84 -6.43 1.39
CA HIS A 79 21.26 -6.66 1.71
C HIS A 79 21.93 -5.42 2.31
N GLN A 80 21.71 -4.24 1.72
CA GLN A 80 22.41 -3.02 2.11
C GLN A 80 21.87 -2.38 3.39
N LYS A 81 20.55 -2.48 3.63
CA LYS A 81 19.89 -1.74 4.71
C LYS A 81 19.40 -2.61 5.87
N LEU A 82 19.15 -3.90 5.62
CA LEU A 82 18.55 -4.80 6.62
C LEU A 82 19.53 -5.90 7.07
N GLY A 83 20.76 -5.88 6.57
CA GLY A 83 21.81 -6.74 7.09
C GLY A 83 21.68 -8.21 6.71
N ALA A 84 21.08 -8.53 5.57
CA ALA A 84 21.07 -9.91 5.09
C ALA A 84 22.50 -10.45 4.97
N PRO A 85 22.77 -11.69 5.38
CA PRO A 85 24.12 -12.22 5.51
C PRO A 85 24.88 -12.33 4.17
N ASN A 86 24.14 -12.49 3.09
CA ASN A 86 24.68 -12.54 1.73
C ASN A 86 23.62 -12.19 0.70
N THR A 87 24.03 -12.00 -0.54
CA THR A 87 23.15 -11.64 -1.66
C THR A 87 22.09 -12.71 -1.96
N GLU A 88 22.44 -13.99 -1.78
CA GLU A 88 21.53 -15.10 -2.04
C GLU A 88 20.35 -15.10 -1.04
N ALA A 89 20.63 -14.94 0.25
CA ALA A 89 19.60 -14.80 1.29
C ALA A 89 18.74 -13.57 1.06
N ALA A 90 19.34 -12.43 0.69
CA ALA A 90 18.60 -11.22 0.36
C ALA A 90 17.67 -11.43 -0.84
N ARG A 91 18.12 -12.14 -1.87
CA ARG A 91 17.33 -12.44 -3.07
C ARG A 91 16.18 -13.40 -2.76
N ALA A 92 16.40 -14.41 -1.93
CA ALA A 92 15.37 -15.33 -1.49
C ALA A 92 14.26 -14.57 -0.73
N ALA A 93 14.62 -13.74 0.24
CA ALA A 93 13.66 -12.91 0.98
C ALA A 93 12.91 -11.93 0.06
N ALA A 94 13.60 -11.30 -0.90
CA ALA A 94 12.96 -10.43 -1.87
C ALA A 94 11.96 -11.17 -2.76
N ALA A 95 12.28 -12.39 -3.18
CA ALA A 95 11.38 -13.23 -3.98
C ALA A 95 10.12 -13.62 -3.20
N GLU A 96 10.23 -13.94 -1.92
CA GLU A 96 9.09 -14.23 -1.04
C GLU A 96 8.17 -13.01 -0.89
N GLU A 97 8.72 -11.83 -0.66
CA GLU A 97 7.94 -10.58 -0.55
C GLU A 97 7.22 -10.22 -1.86
N ILE A 98 7.88 -10.38 -3.00
CA ILE A 98 7.28 -10.16 -4.31
C ILE A 98 6.17 -11.19 -4.59
N ALA A 99 6.39 -12.46 -4.25
CA ALA A 99 5.38 -13.50 -4.39
C ALA A 99 4.16 -13.23 -3.51
N PHE A 100 4.37 -12.77 -2.29
CA PHE A 100 3.28 -12.36 -1.40
C PHE A 100 2.50 -11.18 -1.99
N ALA A 101 3.17 -10.13 -2.47
CA ALA A 101 2.52 -9.00 -3.13
C ALA A 101 1.72 -9.43 -4.37
N GLN A 102 2.21 -10.40 -5.13
CA GLN A 102 1.46 -10.99 -6.25
C GLN A 102 0.20 -11.74 -5.79
N SER A 103 0.25 -12.42 -4.66
CA SER A 103 -0.91 -13.12 -4.09
C SER A 103 -2.05 -12.19 -3.69
N VAL A 104 -1.76 -10.90 -3.42
CA VAL A 104 -2.75 -9.86 -3.14
C VAL A 104 -3.44 -9.36 -4.42
N CYS A 105 -2.81 -9.54 -5.60
CA CYS A 105 -3.36 -9.12 -6.91
C CYS A 105 -4.44 -10.09 -7.42
N ARG A 106 -5.56 -10.20 -6.72
CA ARG A 106 -6.65 -11.12 -7.08
C ARG A 106 -7.71 -10.49 -7.96
N ASP A 107 -7.77 -9.16 -7.98
CA ASP A 107 -8.74 -8.39 -8.75
C ASP A 107 -8.22 -8.04 -10.14
N GLU A 108 -9.06 -7.35 -10.91
CA GLU A 108 -8.74 -6.93 -12.27
C GLU A 108 -7.63 -5.88 -12.31
N ILE A 109 -6.97 -5.79 -13.46
CA ILE A 109 -5.99 -4.74 -13.76
C ILE A 109 -6.64 -3.36 -13.58
N ASN A 110 -5.88 -2.38 -13.11
CA ASN A 110 -6.32 -1.04 -12.74
C ASN A 110 -7.19 -0.96 -11.48
N THR A 111 -7.36 -2.05 -10.74
CA THR A 111 -7.94 -2.01 -9.41
C THR A 111 -6.99 -1.34 -8.43
N ILE A 112 -7.49 -0.40 -7.64
CA ILE A 112 -6.72 0.25 -6.57
C ILE A 112 -6.87 -0.58 -5.31
N ILE A 113 -5.77 -0.81 -4.61
CA ILE A 113 -5.74 -1.51 -3.32
C ILE A 113 -5.24 -0.54 -2.24
N ALA A 114 -5.95 -0.50 -1.14
CA ALA A 114 -5.52 0.06 0.13
C ALA A 114 -5.23 -1.05 1.13
N MET A 115 -4.37 -0.78 2.11
CA MET A 115 -4.04 -1.73 3.16
C MET A 115 -4.27 -1.10 4.53
N HIS A 116 -4.68 -1.92 5.49
CA HIS A 116 -4.67 -1.59 6.90
C HIS A 116 -3.82 -2.62 7.65
N ARG A 117 -2.86 -2.14 8.44
CA ARG A 117 -1.95 -2.97 9.22
C ARG A 117 -2.12 -2.68 10.70
N THR A 118 -2.23 -3.75 11.50
CA THR A 118 -2.32 -3.73 12.96
C THR A 118 -1.27 -4.65 13.58
N LEU A 119 -0.96 -4.42 14.84
CA LEU A 119 -0.17 -5.35 15.66
C LEU A 119 -1.10 -5.99 16.66
N GLU A 120 -1.31 -7.30 16.56
CA GLU A 120 -2.16 -8.07 17.47
C GLU A 120 -1.37 -9.21 18.08
N ASN A 121 -1.30 -9.25 19.41
CA ASN A 121 -0.57 -10.28 20.15
C ASN A 121 0.90 -10.44 19.68
N GLY A 122 1.57 -9.34 19.33
CA GLY A 122 2.94 -9.36 18.83
C GLY A 122 3.10 -9.75 17.36
N ASN A 123 2.00 -10.02 16.65
CA ASN A 123 2.01 -10.36 15.22
C ASN A 123 1.43 -9.22 14.39
N ILE A 124 2.09 -8.93 13.28
CA ILE A 124 1.57 -7.97 12.29
C ILE A 124 0.46 -8.65 11.49
N LYS A 125 -0.71 -8.01 11.46
CA LYS A 125 -1.83 -8.40 10.60
C LYS A 125 -2.04 -7.36 9.52
N GLU A 126 -2.30 -7.82 8.31
CA GLU A 126 -2.56 -6.99 7.13
C GLU A 126 -3.91 -7.32 6.54
N GLN A 127 -4.73 -6.30 6.34
CA GLN A 127 -6.03 -6.38 5.67
C GLN A 127 -5.97 -5.54 4.41
N PHE A 128 -6.44 -6.11 3.29
CA PHE A 128 -6.43 -5.46 2.00
C PHE A 128 -7.85 -5.12 1.57
N ARG A 129 -8.04 -3.92 1.05
CA ARG A 129 -9.32 -3.41 0.56
C ARG A 129 -9.18 -2.94 -0.88
N THR A 130 -10.14 -3.36 -1.70
CA THR A 130 -10.23 -2.93 -3.08
C THR A 130 -11.05 -1.64 -3.16
N LEU A 131 -10.51 -0.64 -3.86
CA LEU A 131 -11.20 0.61 -4.14
C LEU A 131 -11.69 0.58 -5.59
N ARG A 132 -13.00 0.70 -5.79
CA ARG A 132 -13.61 0.78 -7.13
C ARG A 132 -14.05 2.21 -7.42
N PRO A 133 -13.86 2.69 -8.67
CA PRO A 133 -14.44 3.97 -9.07
C PRO A 133 -15.94 3.94 -8.87
N ARG A 134 -16.49 4.98 -8.25
CA ARG A 134 -17.94 5.12 -8.13
C ARG A 134 -18.52 5.33 -9.52
N GLU A 135 -19.45 4.48 -9.96
CA GLU A 135 -20.26 4.73 -11.14
C GLU A 135 -21.01 6.05 -10.94
N ARG A 136 -20.84 6.99 -11.86
CA ARG A 136 -21.56 8.27 -11.81
C ARG A 136 -23.04 7.97 -11.98
N ALA A 137 -23.84 8.17 -10.94
CA ALA A 137 -25.25 8.38 -11.13
C ALA A 137 -25.39 9.65 -12.00
N HIS A 138 -25.98 9.51 -13.18
CA HIS A 138 -26.23 10.62 -14.11
C HIS A 138 -27.36 11.49 -13.53
N SER A 139 -27.02 12.35 -12.57
CA SER A 139 -27.88 13.44 -12.15
C SER A 139 -27.29 14.76 -12.64
N GLY A 140 -27.98 15.39 -13.57
CA GLY A 140 -27.53 16.50 -14.39
C GLY A 140 -27.35 17.85 -13.70
N ALA A 141 -26.74 17.95 -12.54
CA ALA A 141 -26.56 19.19 -11.79
C ALA A 141 -25.13 19.58 -11.40
N ASP A 142 -24.11 18.73 -11.61
CA ASP A 142 -22.76 19.02 -11.07
C ASP A 142 -21.65 19.00 -12.11
N SER A 143 -21.63 20.01 -12.99
CA SER A 143 -20.50 20.23 -13.90
C SER A 143 -19.27 20.81 -13.19
N LEU A 144 -19.40 21.33 -11.96
CA LEU A 144 -18.31 21.96 -11.20
C LEU A 144 -17.29 20.97 -10.57
N HIS A 145 -17.67 19.70 -10.40
CA HIS A 145 -16.81 18.66 -9.84
C HIS A 145 -16.47 17.55 -10.84
N ALA A 146 -16.57 17.82 -12.13
CA ALA A 146 -16.36 16.84 -13.21
C ALA A 146 -14.97 16.18 -13.20
N PHE A 147 -13.99 16.75 -12.51
CA PHE A 147 -12.62 16.25 -12.43
C PHE A 147 -12.29 15.51 -11.12
N ALA A 148 -13.16 15.54 -10.11
CA ALA A 148 -12.95 14.80 -8.88
C ALA A 148 -13.35 13.33 -9.09
N ARG A 149 -12.37 12.42 -9.04
CA ARG A 149 -12.65 10.97 -9.00
C ARG A 149 -13.11 10.62 -7.59
N ALA A 150 -14.39 10.39 -7.40
CA ALA A 150 -14.91 9.83 -6.15
C ALA A 150 -14.70 8.31 -6.15
N PHE A 151 -14.06 7.79 -5.12
CA PHE A 151 -13.90 6.36 -4.89
C PHE A 151 -14.90 5.91 -3.83
N GLN A 152 -15.52 4.77 -4.04
CA GLN A 152 -16.37 4.12 -3.03
C GLN A 152 -15.54 3.03 -2.37
N PHE A 153 -15.44 3.06 -1.04
CA PHE A 153 -14.89 1.94 -0.29
C PHE A 153 -15.90 0.81 -0.34
N VAL A 154 -15.48 -0.34 -0.82
CA VAL A 154 -16.26 -1.58 -0.66
C VAL A 154 -15.75 -2.20 0.64
N GLU A 155 -16.51 -2.04 1.71
CA GLU A 155 -16.22 -2.71 2.96
C GLU A 155 -16.44 -4.22 2.77
N SER A 156 -15.43 -5.02 3.08
CA SER A 156 -15.65 -6.41 3.44
C SER A 156 -16.25 -6.45 4.85
N ASP A 157 -17.18 -7.35 5.12
CA ASP A 157 -18.06 -7.43 6.29
C ASP A 157 -17.41 -7.49 7.70
N GLU A 158 -16.18 -7.07 7.87
CA GLU A 158 -15.55 -6.87 9.18
C GLU A 158 -15.49 -5.38 9.50
N ALA A 159 -16.40 -4.94 10.36
CA ALA A 159 -16.41 -3.57 10.88
C ALA A 159 -15.11 -3.24 11.61
N PRO A 160 -14.44 -2.12 11.32
CA PRO A 160 -13.36 -1.63 12.16
C PRO A 160 -13.94 -1.12 13.49
N ASP A 161 -13.42 -1.62 14.61
CA ASP A 161 -13.84 -1.28 15.98
C ASP A 161 -13.51 0.16 16.44
N GLU A 162 -13.11 1.06 15.55
CA GLU A 162 -12.90 2.47 15.88
C GLU A 162 -13.66 3.39 14.93
N CYS A 163 -14.85 3.76 15.36
CA CYS A 163 -15.59 4.89 14.81
C CYS A 163 -15.03 6.18 15.43
N VAL A 164 -14.12 6.87 14.74
CA VAL A 164 -13.71 8.22 15.16
C VAL A 164 -14.86 9.15 14.83
N ASP A 165 -15.61 9.56 15.86
CA ASP A 165 -16.67 10.57 15.73
C ASP A 165 -16.02 11.96 15.54
N LEU A 166 -15.90 12.36 14.28
CA LEU A 166 -15.37 13.68 13.92
C LEU A 166 -16.22 14.85 14.47
N THR A 167 -17.47 14.58 14.92
CA THR A 167 -18.33 15.61 15.48
C THR A 167 -18.00 15.92 16.93
N GLU A 168 -17.41 14.99 17.69
CA GLU A 168 -16.90 15.25 19.04
C GLU A 168 -15.63 16.09 19.01
N MET A 169 -14.74 15.91 18.03
CA MET A 169 -13.53 16.74 17.90
C MET A 169 -13.86 18.22 17.62
N MET A 170 -14.97 18.51 16.96
CA MET A 170 -15.40 19.90 16.68
C MET A 170 -16.09 20.57 17.88
N ARG A 171 -16.60 19.83 18.85
CA ARG A 171 -17.23 20.38 20.07
C ARG A 171 -16.24 20.75 21.17
N GLY A 172 -15.03 20.19 21.14
CA GLY A 172 -13.97 20.46 22.13
C GLY A 172 -13.16 21.74 21.90
N ALA A 173 -13.35 22.46 20.79
CA ALA A 173 -12.61 23.67 20.42
C ALA A 173 -13.49 24.93 20.51
N ARG A 174 -14.02 25.23 21.69
CA ARG A 174 -14.50 26.59 22.01
C ARG A 174 -13.81 27.07 23.26
N PRO A 175 -13.24 28.29 23.20
CA PRO A 175 -12.56 28.93 24.34
C PRO A 175 -13.51 29.30 25.48
#